data_2ef0ecec4e84a9710f2ea930734e81bf
#
_entry.id   2ef0ecec4e84a9710f2ea930734e81bf
#
_cell.length_a   1.000
_cell.length_b   1.000
_cell.length_c   1.000
_cell.angle_alpha   90.00
_cell.angle_beta   90.00
_cell.angle_gamma   90.00
#
_symmetry.space_group_name_H-M   'P 1'
#
loop_
_entity.id
_entity.type
_entity.pdbx_description
1 polymer ?
#
loop_
_entity_poly.entity_id
_entity_poly.type
_entity_poly.pdbx_seq_one_letter_code
_entity_poly.pdbx_strand_id
1 'polypeptide(L)'
;LFNYHIDYVADCCDSIKVKENVIKYCLKNNIKIISSMGTGNRQNPEDLEIIDVMKTSGDPIARRIRKYLKDQKINKKLYVMCSREVPKNKIHGVIPSNSFVPPSAGLLISSYIIKTLTKDNKQ
;
A
#
# COMPACT_ATOMS: atom_id res chain seq x y z
N LEU A 1 -2.54 -13.37 15.66
CA LEU A 1 -2.50 -13.45 14.21
C LEU A 1 -1.15 -13.92 13.69
N PHE A 2 -0.06 -13.39 14.23
CA PHE A 2 1.29 -13.75 13.84
C PHE A 2 1.96 -14.57 14.94
N ASN A 3 2.12 -15.86 14.67
CA ASN A 3 2.74 -16.79 15.62
C ASN A 3 4.26 -16.91 15.45
N TYR A 4 4.82 -16.25 14.44
CA TYR A 4 6.22 -16.31 14.09
C TYR A 4 6.83 -14.92 14.07
N HIS A 5 8.15 -14.87 14.18
CA HIS A 5 8.85 -13.61 13.98
C HIS A 5 8.68 -13.15 12.54
N ILE A 6 8.21 -11.92 12.36
CA ILE A 6 7.97 -11.35 11.05
C ILE A 6 8.78 -10.06 10.91
N ASP A 7 9.61 -10.03 9.88
CA ASP A 7 10.47 -8.86 9.63
C ASP A 7 9.75 -7.76 8.84
N TYR A 8 8.79 -8.14 8.00
CA TYR A 8 8.09 -7.19 7.14
C TYR A 8 6.78 -7.78 6.64
N VAL A 9 5.76 -6.94 6.53
CA VAL A 9 4.46 -7.34 5.98
C VAL A 9 4.21 -6.55 4.70
N ALA A 10 3.84 -7.26 3.64
CA ALA A 10 3.34 -6.66 2.41
C ALA A 10 1.83 -6.91 2.36
N ASP A 11 1.05 -5.84 2.51
CA ASP A 11 -0.41 -5.93 2.44
C ASP A 11 -0.87 -5.65 1.02
N CYS A 12 -1.39 -6.69 0.37
CA CYS A 12 -1.96 -6.63 -0.97
C CYS A 12 -3.43 -7.08 -0.97
N CYS A 13 -4.10 -6.96 0.16
CA CYS A 13 -5.49 -7.40 0.30
C CYS A 13 -6.44 -6.54 -0.53
N ASP A 14 -7.44 -7.16 -1.13
CA ASP A 14 -8.51 -6.45 -1.83
C ASP A 14 -9.58 -5.93 -0.88
N SER A 15 -9.80 -6.60 0.24
CA SER A 15 -10.78 -6.18 1.24
C SER A 15 -10.24 -5.02 2.06
N ILE A 16 -10.93 -3.90 2.03
CA ILE A 16 -10.52 -2.71 2.78
C ILE A 16 -10.58 -2.98 4.29
N LYS A 17 -11.59 -3.72 4.73
CA LYS A 17 -11.72 -4.03 6.17
C LYS A 17 -10.56 -4.89 6.66
N VAL A 18 -10.16 -5.90 5.90
CA VAL A 18 -9.00 -6.72 6.23
C VAL A 18 -7.73 -5.88 6.20
N LYS A 19 -7.59 -5.03 5.18
CA LYS A 19 -6.46 -4.11 5.05
C LYS A 19 -6.33 -3.21 6.27
N GLU A 20 -7.41 -2.61 6.71
CA GLU A 20 -7.43 -1.75 7.90
C GLU A 20 -6.98 -2.51 9.15
N ASN A 21 -7.47 -3.73 9.34
CA ASN A 21 -7.10 -4.55 10.49
C ASN A 21 -5.62 -4.93 10.48
N VAL A 22 -5.09 -5.31 9.33
CA VAL A 22 -3.67 -5.67 9.21
C VAL A 22 -2.78 -4.46 9.46
N ILE A 23 -3.14 -3.31 8.91
CA ILE A 23 -2.38 -2.07 9.10
C ILE A 23 -2.37 -1.68 10.58
N LYS A 24 -3.54 -1.70 11.22
CA LYS A 24 -3.64 -1.37 12.65
C LYS A 24 -2.78 -2.29 13.51
N TYR A 25 -2.86 -3.60 13.25
CA TYR A 25 -2.08 -4.58 14.00
C TYR A 25 -0.58 -4.32 13.85
N CYS A 26 -0.11 -4.14 12.63
CA CYS A 26 1.31 -3.93 12.37
C CYS A 26 1.82 -2.64 12.99
N LEU A 27 1.08 -1.55 12.83
CA LEU A 27 1.51 -0.26 13.39
C LEU A 27 1.52 -0.26 14.91
N LYS A 28 0.54 -0.91 15.55
CA LYS A 28 0.50 -1.01 17.00
C LYS A 28 1.60 -1.90 17.59
N ASN A 29 2.06 -2.88 16.82
CA ASN A 29 3.07 -3.82 17.28
C ASN A 29 4.47 -3.54 16.72
N ASN A 30 4.65 -2.38 16.09
CA ASN A 30 5.92 -1.95 15.50
C ASN A 30 6.47 -2.92 14.46
N ILE A 31 5.57 -3.57 13.71
CA ILE A 31 5.94 -4.44 12.60
C ILE A 31 5.98 -3.57 11.34
N LYS A 32 7.09 -3.65 10.59
CA LYS A 32 7.22 -2.92 9.34
C LYS A 32 6.19 -3.42 8.33
N ILE A 33 5.50 -2.51 7.70
CA ILE A 33 4.46 -2.83 6.72
C ILE A 33 4.49 -1.85 5.56
N ILE A 34 4.26 -2.37 4.36
CA ILE A 34 3.91 -1.58 3.19
C ILE A 34 2.58 -2.07 2.67
N SER A 35 1.67 -1.16 2.36
CA SER A 35 0.33 -1.49 1.91
C SER A 35 0.13 -1.05 0.47
N SER A 36 -0.45 -1.91 -0.35
CA SER A 36 -0.79 -1.59 -1.73
C SER A 36 -2.11 -0.86 -1.78
N MET A 37 -2.13 0.29 -2.45
CA MET A 37 -3.34 1.06 -2.70
C MET A 37 -3.93 0.66 -4.06
N GLY A 38 -4.90 1.44 -4.56
CA GLY A 38 -5.57 1.11 -5.80
C GLY A 38 -4.66 1.28 -7.02
N THR A 39 -4.62 0.25 -7.86
CA THR A 39 -3.94 0.30 -9.16
C THR A 39 -4.93 0.14 -10.31
N GLY A 40 -6.20 -0.07 -10.02
CA GLY A 40 -7.24 -0.12 -11.03
C GLY A 40 -7.38 1.22 -11.74
N ASN A 41 -7.70 1.18 -13.03
CA ASN A 41 -7.87 2.38 -13.84
C ASN A 41 -6.56 3.17 -14.05
N ARG A 42 -5.41 2.53 -13.86
CA ARG A 42 -4.08 3.09 -14.08
C ARG A 42 -3.44 2.42 -15.29
N GLN A 43 -2.72 3.18 -16.09
CA GLN A 43 -2.14 2.70 -17.35
C GLN A 43 -0.62 2.65 -17.35
N ASN A 44 0.03 3.47 -16.53
CA ASN A 44 1.47 3.66 -16.59
C ASN A 44 2.16 3.08 -15.36
N PRO A 45 2.89 1.95 -15.51
CA PRO A 45 3.65 1.38 -14.39
C PRO A 45 4.70 2.32 -13.82
N GLU A 46 5.27 3.20 -14.64
CA GLU A 46 6.29 4.15 -14.21
C GLU A 46 5.75 5.23 -13.26
N ASP A 47 4.43 5.37 -13.15
CA ASP A 47 3.81 6.29 -12.20
C ASP A 47 3.60 5.69 -10.83
N LEU A 48 3.95 4.43 -10.64
CA LEU A 48 3.87 3.78 -9.32
C LEU A 48 4.99 4.31 -8.42
N GLU A 49 4.63 4.56 -7.17
CA GLU A 49 5.59 5.04 -6.19
C GLU A 49 5.26 4.55 -4.79
N ILE A 50 6.24 4.60 -3.91
CA ILE A 50 6.08 4.26 -2.51
C ILE A 50 6.29 5.53 -1.70
N ILE A 51 5.23 5.98 -1.04
CA ILE A 51 5.24 7.22 -0.26
C ILE A 51 4.43 7.04 1.02
N ASP A 52 4.58 7.99 1.93
CA ASP A 52 3.74 8.09 3.11
C ASP A 52 2.27 8.27 2.69
N VAL A 53 1.37 7.51 3.30
CA VAL A 53 -0.06 7.56 2.96
C VAL A 53 -0.63 8.98 3.12
N MET A 54 -0.11 9.75 4.06
CA MET A 54 -0.59 11.13 4.28
C MET A 54 -0.24 12.09 3.16
N LYS A 55 0.71 11.70 2.29
CA LYS A 55 1.12 12.49 1.14
C LYS A 55 0.45 12.04 -0.17
N THR A 56 -0.44 11.06 -0.10
CA THR A 56 -1.15 10.57 -1.28
C THR A 56 -2.29 11.51 -1.67
N SER A 57 -2.62 11.49 -2.96
CA SER A 57 -3.77 12.21 -3.49
C SER A 57 -4.37 11.43 -4.65
N GLY A 58 -5.68 11.56 -4.84
CA GLY A 58 -6.37 10.96 -5.97
C GLY A 58 -6.63 9.46 -5.88
N ASP A 59 -6.27 8.81 -4.78
CA ASP A 59 -6.50 7.38 -4.60
C ASP A 59 -7.60 7.17 -3.55
N PRO A 60 -8.76 6.60 -3.94
CA PRO A 60 -9.87 6.40 -3.00
C PRO A 60 -9.52 5.46 -1.84
N ILE A 61 -8.71 4.44 -2.08
CA ILE A 61 -8.31 3.51 -1.02
C ILE A 61 -7.39 4.21 -0.03
N ALA A 62 -6.40 4.95 -0.52
CA ALA A 62 -5.51 5.72 0.35
C ALA A 62 -6.30 6.73 1.19
N ARG A 63 -7.30 7.37 0.59
CA ARG A 63 -8.18 8.31 1.31
C ARG A 63 -8.90 7.63 2.47
N ARG A 64 -9.42 6.42 2.26
CA ARG A 64 -10.09 5.65 3.33
C ARG A 64 -9.09 5.27 4.43
N ILE A 65 -7.90 4.86 4.06
CA ILE A 65 -6.87 4.50 5.03
C ILE A 65 -6.45 5.72 5.85
N ARG A 66 -6.27 6.89 5.21
CA ARG A 66 -5.97 8.12 5.95
C ARG A 66 -7.05 8.43 6.99
N LYS A 67 -8.32 8.31 6.60
CA LYS A 67 -9.43 8.55 7.52
C LYS A 67 -9.43 7.53 8.66
N TYR A 68 -9.23 6.26 8.32
CA TYR A 68 -9.18 5.19 9.33
C TYR A 68 -8.08 5.45 10.38
N LEU A 69 -6.89 5.83 9.93
CA LEU A 69 -5.79 6.12 10.85
C LEU A 69 -6.12 7.28 11.78
N LYS A 70 -6.76 8.32 11.26
CA LYS A 70 -7.21 9.46 12.09
C LYS A 70 -8.27 9.04 13.09
N ASP A 71 -9.27 8.27 12.65
CA ASP A 71 -10.36 7.81 13.51
C ASP A 71 -9.85 6.90 14.64
N GLN A 72 -8.82 6.09 14.36
CA GLN A 72 -8.19 5.21 15.34
C GLN A 72 -7.10 5.90 16.16
N LYS A 73 -6.85 7.18 15.91
CA LYS A 73 -5.82 7.98 16.59
C LYS A 73 -4.44 7.35 16.49
N ILE A 74 -4.12 6.79 15.33
CA ILE A 74 -2.82 6.20 15.04
C ILE A 74 -1.95 7.26 14.38
N ASN A 75 -0.87 7.66 15.04
CA ASN A 75 0.04 8.72 14.56
C ASN A 75 1.31 8.17 13.92
N LYS A 76 1.38 6.88 13.69
CA LYS A 76 2.57 6.26 13.10
C LYS A 76 2.55 6.40 11.58
N LYS A 77 3.74 6.51 11.00
CA LYS A 77 3.90 6.62 9.56
C LYS A 77 3.58 5.29 8.89
N LEU A 78 2.84 5.35 7.78
CA LEU A 78 2.52 4.19 6.95
C LEU A 78 2.97 4.48 5.53
N TYR A 79 3.87 3.64 5.00
CA TYR A 79 4.25 3.71 3.60
C TYR A 79 3.32 2.86 2.76
N VAL A 80 2.91 3.41 1.62
CA VAL A 80 2.00 2.74 0.71
C VAL A 80 2.55 2.78 -0.70
N MET A 81 2.21 1.76 -1.48
CA MET A 81 2.46 1.76 -2.91
C MET A 81 1.20 2.27 -3.60
N CYS A 82 1.33 3.33 -4.36
CA CYS A 82 0.21 3.94 -5.07
C CYS A 82 0.68 4.48 -6.42
N SER A 83 -0.27 4.87 -7.25
CA SER A 83 0.03 5.51 -8.53
C SER A 83 -0.17 7.02 -8.44
N ARG A 84 0.76 7.77 -9.01
CA ARG A 84 0.58 9.22 -9.21
C ARG A 84 -0.44 9.51 -10.30
N GLU A 85 -0.74 8.50 -11.12
CA GLU A 85 -1.67 8.64 -12.22
C GLU A 85 -3.10 8.80 -11.70
N VAL A 86 -3.81 9.80 -12.24
CA VAL A 86 -5.23 10.00 -11.92
C VAL A 86 -6.05 8.98 -12.71
N PRO A 87 -7.03 8.28 -12.08
CA PRO A 87 -7.89 7.36 -12.81
C PRO A 87 -8.65 8.07 -13.93
N LYS A 88 -8.57 7.54 -15.15
CA LYS A 88 -9.11 8.21 -16.33
C LYS A 88 -10.48 7.75 -16.75
N ASN A 89 -10.83 6.49 -16.58
CA ASN A 89 -12.08 5.95 -17.14
C ASN A 89 -12.80 5.07 -16.12
N LYS A 90 -13.81 5.62 -15.46
CA LYS A 90 -14.77 4.82 -14.69
C LYS A 90 -15.95 4.49 -15.59
N ILE A 91 -16.08 3.24 -15.98
CA ILE A 91 -17.20 2.78 -16.78
C ILE A 91 -18.06 1.89 -15.90
N HIS A 92 -19.24 2.40 -15.50
CA HIS A 92 -20.35 1.64 -14.87
C HIS A 92 -19.94 0.60 -13.82
N GLY A 93 -19.18 1.03 -12.81
CA GLY A 93 -18.81 0.15 -11.70
C GLY A 93 -17.68 -0.82 -11.99
N VAL A 94 -17.21 -0.90 -13.22
CA VAL A 94 -16.03 -1.66 -13.58
C VAL A 94 -14.82 -0.73 -13.53
N ILE A 95 -13.79 -1.13 -12.80
CA ILE A 95 -12.54 -0.38 -12.75
C ILE A 95 -11.58 -1.02 -13.74
N PRO A 96 -11.34 -0.40 -14.91
CA PRO A 96 -10.39 -0.99 -15.85
C PRO A 96 -8.97 -0.91 -15.32
N SER A 97 -8.20 -1.95 -15.58
CA SER A 97 -6.76 -1.94 -15.35
C SER A 97 -6.10 -2.67 -16.51
N ASN A 98 -4.88 -2.29 -16.84
CA ASN A 98 -4.15 -3.04 -17.84
C ASN A 98 -3.34 -4.16 -17.18
N SER A 99 -2.78 -5.07 -17.98
CA SER A 99 -2.07 -6.25 -17.49
C SER A 99 -0.70 -5.94 -16.90
N PHE A 100 -0.23 -4.69 -17.00
CA PHE A 100 1.11 -4.32 -16.56
C PHE A 100 1.15 -3.67 -15.18
N VAL A 101 0.13 -2.86 -14.82
CA VAL A 101 0.19 -2.06 -13.60
C VAL A 101 0.12 -2.91 -12.33
N PRO A 102 -0.83 -3.84 -12.16
CA PRO A 102 -0.85 -4.64 -10.93
C PRO A 102 0.39 -5.52 -10.74
N PRO A 103 0.93 -6.22 -11.76
CA PRO A 103 2.18 -6.97 -11.59
C PRO A 103 3.37 -6.07 -11.28
N SER A 104 3.45 -4.88 -11.90
CA SER A 104 4.52 -3.92 -11.61
C SER A 104 4.45 -3.42 -10.19
N ALA A 105 3.25 -3.22 -9.65
CA ALA A 105 3.06 -2.84 -8.25
C ALA A 105 3.62 -3.90 -7.31
N GLY A 106 3.35 -5.18 -7.58
CA GLY A 106 3.89 -6.28 -6.79
C GLY A 106 5.42 -6.33 -6.84
N LEU A 107 6.01 -6.14 -8.01
CA LEU A 107 7.45 -6.11 -8.18
C LEU A 107 8.08 -4.92 -7.44
N LEU A 108 7.46 -3.76 -7.48
CA LEU A 108 7.94 -2.58 -6.79
C LEU A 108 7.94 -2.80 -5.28
N ILE A 109 6.88 -3.35 -4.72
CA ILE A 109 6.77 -3.66 -3.30
C ILE A 109 7.86 -4.65 -2.90
N SER A 110 8.03 -5.73 -3.66
CA SER A 110 9.05 -6.74 -3.38
C SER A 110 10.44 -6.14 -3.38
N SER A 111 10.76 -5.33 -4.37
CA SER A 111 12.05 -4.65 -4.47
C SER A 111 12.29 -3.73 -3.26
N TYR A 112 11.28 -2.97 -2.86
CA TYR A 112 11.38 -2.07 -1.72
C TYR A 112 11.68 -2.84 -0.43
N ILE A 113 10.96 -3.93 -0.19
CA ILE A 113 11.14 -4.75 1.02
C ILE A 113 12.54 -5.34 1.05
N ILE A 114 12.99 -5.92 -0.06
CA ILE A 114 14.32 -6.54 -0.14
C ILE A 114 15.41 -5.50 0.13
N LYS A 115 15.30 -4.33 -0.48
CA LYS A 115 16.28 -3.26 -0.29
C LYS A 115 16.30 -2.77 1.15
N THR A 116 15.14 -2.65 1.78
CA THR A 116 15.04 -2.21 3.17
C THR A 116 15.68 -3.21 4.12
N LEU A 117 15.36 -4.51 3.95
CA LEU A 117 15.91 -5.55 4.81
C LEU A 117 17.42 -5.71 4.61
N THR A 118 17.89 -5.62 3.37
CA THR A 118 19.31 -5.70 3.07
C THR A 118 20.07 -4.52 3.66
N LYS A 119 19.51 -3.32 3.57
CA LYS A 119 20.10 -2.12 4.15
C LYS A 119 20.22 -2.22 5.67
N ASP A 120 19.18 -2.76 6.33
CA ASP A 120 19.22 -2.94 7.79
C ASP A 120 20.28 -3.93 8.22
N ASN A 121 20.64 -4.88 7.37
CA ASN A 121 21.67 -5.89 7.63
C ASN A 121 23.08 -5.46 7.26
N LYS A 122 23.23 -4.34 6.57
CA LYS A 122 24.54 -3.76 6.25
C LYS A 122 24.96 -2.82 7.36
N GLN A 123 25.76 -3.34 8.24
CA GLN A 123 26.38 -2.52 9.26
C GLN A 123 27.88 -2.53 9.12
#